data_5f19e9f0f59158d178a8d6c1f72cf470
#
_entry.id   5f19e9f0f59158d178a8d6c1f72cf470
#
_cell.length_a   1.000
_cell.length_b   1.000
_cell.length_c   1.000
_cell.angle_alpha   90.00
_cell.angle_beta   90.00
_cell.angle_gamma   90.00
#
_symmetry.space_group_name_H-M   'P 1'
#
loop_
_entity.id
_entity.type
_entity.pdbx_description
1 polymer ?
#
loop_
_entity_poly.entity_id
_entity_poly.type
_entity_poly.pdbx_seq_one_letter_code
_entity_poly.pdbx_strand_id
1 'polypeptide(L)'
;MLFRSLSKQDTIKSLLHNSGHALLPTMTIKSAVEVFDQAEAEALAVIDSKRSRRVIGILTEAHALRRYAEEFDRRRRDLMGEP
;
A
#
# COMPACT_ATOMS: atom_id res chain seq x y z
N MET A 1 18.74 1.57 -5.12
CA MET A 1 18.48 0.60 -4.07
C MET A 1 18.36 -0.80 -4.64
N LEU A 2 18.97 -1.72 -4.01
CA LEU A 2 18.85 -3.10 -4.44
C LEU A 2 17.43 -3.59 -4.23
N PHE A 3 16.78 -3.92 -5.31
CA PHE A 3 15.44 -4.47 -5.23
C PHE A 3 15.52 -5.96 -4.92
N ARG A 4 14.74 -6.38 -3.96
CA ARG A 4 14.67 -7.77 -3.59
C ARG A 4 13.22 -8.16 -3.38
N SER A 5 12.82 -9.25 -4.00
CA SER A 5 11.48 -9.78 -3.78
C SER A 5 11.35 -10.25 -2.35
N LEU A 6 10.20 -9.98 -1.75
CA LEU A 6 9.90 -10.50 -0.43
C LEU A 6 9.63 -11.98 -0.53
N SER A 7 10.23 -12.75 0.36
CA SER A 7 9.90 -14.15 0.46
C SER A 7 8.51 -14.27 1.08
N LYS A 8 7.87 -15.42 0.88
CA LYS A 8 6.57 -15.66 1.47
C LYS A 8 6.64 -15.55 2.99
N GLN A 9 7.73 -16.02 3.57
CA GLN A 9 7.92 -15.99 5.01
C GLN A 9 8.09 -14.57 5.52
N ASP A 10 8.83 -13.73 4.80
CA ASP A 10 9.00 -12.33 5.16
C ASP A 10 7.69 -11.59 5.10
N THR A 11 6.87 -11.87 4.09
CA THR A 11 5.56 -11.26 3.97
C THR A 11 4.67 -11.63 5.15
N ILE A 12 4.66 -12.90 5.54
CA ILE A 12 3.86 -13.37 6.66
C ILE A 12 4.29 -12.68 7.96
N LYS A 13 5.60 -12.60 8.19
CA LYS A 13 6.12 -11.93 9.38
C LYS A 13 5.69 -10.47 9.41
N SER A 14 5.79 -9.79 8.27
CA SER A 14 5.40 -8.39 8.19
C SER A 14 3.92 -8.21 8.50
N LEU A 15 3.07 -9.07 7.96
CA LEU A 15 1.64 -8.99 8.21
C LEU A 15 1.30 -9.22 9.67
N LEU A 16 1.94 -10.18 10.31
CA LEU A 16 1.69 -10.46 11.72
C LEU A 16 2.16 -9.31 12.60
N HIS A 17 3.31 -8.76 12.30
CA HIS A 17 3.88 -7.67 13.07
C HIS A 17 3.03 -6.40 12.97
N ASN A 18 2.42 -6.19 11.81
CA ASN A 18 1.68 -4.96 11.53
C ASN A 18 0.17 -5.17 11.47
N SER A 19 -0.34 -6.12 12.23
CA SER A 19 -1.76 -6.46 12.18
C SER A 19 -2.68 -5.31 12.55
N GLY A 20 -2.16 -4.31 13.29
CA GLY A 20 -2.94 -3.13 13.62
C GLY A 20 -3.00 -2.08 12.51
N HIS A 21 -2.29 -2.28 11.42
CA HIS A 21 -2.21 -1.32 10.32
C HIS A 21 -2.77 -1.89 9.03
N ALA A 22 -3.96 -2.45 9.09
CA ALA A 22 -4.58 -3.02 7.89
C ALA A 22 -5.09 -1.91 6.97
N LEU A 23 -5.12 -2.20 5.67
CA LEU A 23 -5.61 -1.29 4.66
C LEU A 23 -7.05 -1.64 4.29
N LEU A 24 -7.78 -0.65 3.78
CA LEU A 24 -9.15 -0.84 3.33
C LEU A 24 -9.25 -0.56 1.84
N PRO A 25 -10.13 -1.27 1.12
CA PRO A 25 -10.28 -1.05 -0.33
C PRO A 25 -10.75 0.35 -0.69
N THR A 26 -11.39 1.04 0.25
CA THR A 26 -11.91 2.39 0.03
C THR A 26 -10.86 3.47 0.25
N MET A 27 -9.69 3.11 0.75
CA MET A 27 -8.63 4.08 0.96
C MET A 27 -8.09 4.61 -0.36
N THR A 28 -7.67 5.89 -0.34
CA THR A 28 -6.92 6.42 -1.47
C THR A 28 -5.52 5.85 -1.44
N ILE A 29 -4.85 5.89 -2.60
CA ILE A 29 -3.46 5.40 -2.63
C ILE A 29 -2.56 6.27 -1.75
N LYS A 30 -2.86 7.56 -1.65
CA LYS A 30 -2.11 8.46 -0.76
C LYS A 30 -2.24 8.01 0.70
N SER A 31 -3.46 7.69 1.13
CA SER A 31 -3.68 7.21 2.49
C SER A 31 -2.94 5.90 2.75
N ALA A 32 -2.95 5.00 1.76
CA ALA A 32 -2.25 3.73 1.89
C ALA A 32 -0.75 3.94 2.08
N VAL A 33 -0.16 4.86 1.31
CA VAL A 33 1.27 5.17 1.44
C VAL A 33 1.57 5.70 2.84
N GLU A 34 0.68 6.53 3.39
CA GLU A 34 0.86 7.07 4.72
C GLU A 34 0.83 5.96 5.79
N VAL A 35 -0.04 4.97 5.60
CA VAL A 35 -0.09 3.85 6.54
C VAL A 35 1.20 3.04 6.49
N PHE A 36 1.73 2.81 5.28
CA PHE A 36 3.02 2.12 5.16
C PHE A 36 4.13 2.88 5.88
N ASP A 37 4.12 4.20 5.75
CA ASP A 37 5.13 5.03 6.40
C ASP A 37 5.03 4.91 7.92
N GLN A 38 3.83 4.97 8.46
CA GLN A 38 3.60 4.86 9.89
C GLN A 38 3.96 3.48 10.42
N ALA A 39 3.63 2.45 9.68
CA ALA A 39 3.87 1.07 10.09
C ALA A 39 5.31 0.64 9.87
N GLU A 40 6.04 1.34 9.02
CA GLU A 40 7.39 0.97 8.60
C GLU A 40 7.41 -0.47 8.09
N ALA A 41 6.39 -0.80 7.30
CA ALA A 41 6.18 -2.16 6.82
C ALA A 41 6.47 -2.25 5.33
N GLU A 42 6.84 -3.44 4.88
CA GLU A 42 7.04 -3.70 3.46
C GLU A 42 5.80 -4.27 2.81
N ALA A 43 4.90 -4.83 3.59
CA ALA A 43 3.64 -5.37 3.10
C ALA A 43 2.59 -5.24 4.18
N LEU A 44 1.36 -4.96 3.76
CA LEU A 44 0.23 -4.85 4.67
C LEU A 44 -0.96 -5.59 4.09
N ALA A 45 -1.79 -6.13 4.96
CA ALA A 45 -3.00 -6.82 4.55
C ALA A 45 -4.07 -5.80 4.18
N VAL A 46 -4.84 -6.11 3.14
CA VAL A 46 -6.04 -5.37 2.78
C VAL A 46 -7.22 -6.17 3.32
N ILE A 47 -8.03 -5.54 4.15
CA ILE A 47 -9.20 -6.21 4.73
C ILE A 47 -10.47 -5.61 4.12
N ASP A 48 -11.54 -6.39 4.14
CA ASP A 48 -12.79 -5.95 3.52
C ASP A 48 -13.45 -4.83 4.31
N SER A 49 -13.35 -4.86 5.62
CA SER A 49 -13.89 -3.81 6.48
C SER A 49 -13.25 -3.90 7.85
N LYS A 50 -13.34 -2.81 8.60
CA LYS A 50 -12.85 -2.80 9.98
C LYS A 50 -13.65 -3.75 10.86
N ARG A 51 -14.88 -4.02 10.48
CA ARG A 51 -15.78 -4.86 11.26
C ARG A 51 -15.44 -6.33 11.14
N SER A 52 -15.37 -6.84 9.92
CA SER A 52 -15.12 -8.26 9.71
C SER A 52 -13.64 -8.60 9.72
N ARG A 53 -12.80 -7.66 9.30
CA ARG A 53 -11.35 -7.81 9.24
C ARG A 53 -10.92 -9.04 8.44
N ARG A 54 -11.70 -9.38 7.42
CA ARG A 54 -11.34 -10.49 6.53
C ARG A 54 -10.29 -10.00 5.55
N VAL A 55 -9.18 -10.73 5.45
CA VAL A 55 -8.12 -10.37 4.53
C VAL A 55 -8.55 -10.73 3.11
N ILE A 56 -8.56 -9.74 2.23
CA ILE A 56 -8.94 -9.93 0.84
C ILE A 56 -7.76 -9.71 -0.11
N GLY A 57 -6.63 -9.30 0.41
CA GLY A 57 -5.45 -9.13 -0.42
C GLY A 57 -4.27 -8.64 0.39
N ILE A 58 -3.15 -8.49 -0.29
CA ILE A 58 -1.92 -7.99 0.30
C ILE A 58 -1.37 -6.93 -0.65
N LEU A 59 -0.95 -5.80 -0.08
CA LEU A 59 -0.33 -4.73 -0.85
C LEU A 59 1.09 -4.54 -0.35
N THR A 60 2.04 -4.40 -1.28
CA THR A 60 3.41 -4.10 -0.91
C THR A 60 3.64 -2.60 -0.97
N GLU A 61 4.59 -2.13 -0.17
CA GLU A 61 4.96 -0.72 -0.17
C GLU A 61 5.46 -0.29 -1.56
N ALA A 62 6.26 -1.11 -2.20
CA ALA A 62 6.80 -0.79 -3.52
C ALA A 62 5.68 -0.56 -4.53
N HIS A 63 4.66 -1.41 -4.50
CA HIS A 63 3.52 -1.27 -5.41
C HIS A 63 2.73 0.00 -5.10
N ALA A 64 2.50 0.27 -3.82
CA ALA A 64 1.75 1.45 -3.42
C ALA A 64 2.47 2.74 -3.84
N LEU A 65 3.78 2.79 -3.66
CA LEU A 65 4.55 3.96 -4.05
C LEU A 65 4.54 4.16 -5.56
N ARG A 66 4.62 3.08 -6.32
CA ARG A 66 4.56 3.18 -7.77
C ARG A 66 3.20 3.71 -8.23
N ARG A 67 2.11 3.22 -7.64
CA ARG A 67 0.78 3.70 -7.98
C ARG A 67 0.60 5.17 -7.60
N TYR A 68 1.14 5.56 -6.47
CA TYR A 68 1.07 6.93 -6.03
C TYR A 68 1.80 7.87 -7.00
N ALA A 69 2.98 7.45 -7.44
CA ALA A 69 3.74 8.24 -8.41
C ALA A 69 3.00 8.38 -9.74
N GLU A 70 2.34 7.31 -10.19
CA GLU A 70 1.55 7.34 -11.42
C GLU A 70 0.40 8.32 -11.31
N GLU A 71 -0.31 8.33 -10.18
CA GLU A 71 -1.43 9.26 -10.00
C GLU A 71 -0.95 10.69 -9.90
N PHE A 72 0.14 10.91 -9.21
CA PHE A 72 0.73 12.24 -9.10
C PHE A 72 1.10 12.78 -10.48
N ASP A 73 1.70 11.95 -11.29
CA ASP A 73 2.12 12.32 -12.63
C ASP A 73 0.94 12.67 -13.51
N ARG A 74 -0.14 11.90 -13.40
CA ARG A 74 -1.36 12.15 -14.16
C ARG A 74 -1.97 13.50 -13.77
N ARG A 75 -2.07 13.78 -12.48
CA ARG A 75 -2.61 15.04 -12.00
C ARG A 75 -1.80 16.23 -12.47
N ARG A 76 -0.50 16.09 -12.47
CA ARG A 76 0.37 17.16 -12.91
C ARG A 76 0.15 17.47 -14.39
N ARG A 77 -0.02 16.44 -15.19
CA ARG A 77 -0.30 16.64 -16.62
C ARG A 77 -1.63 17.33 -16.83
N ASP A 78 -2.65 16.95 -16.08
CA ASP A 78 -3.96 17.58 -16.17
C ASP A 78 -3.88 19.07 -15.81
N LEU A 79 -3.18 19.39 -14.74
CA LEU A 79 -3.04 20.76 -14.30
C LEU A 79 -2.30 21.63 -15.31
N MET A 80 -1.39 21.05 -16.07
CA MET A 80 -0.64 21.77 -17.08
C MET A 80 -1.38 21.89 -18.41
N GLY A 81 -2.59 21.34 -18.48
CA GLY A 81 -3.40 21.43 -19.68
C GLY A 81 -2.90 20.58 -20.84
N GLU A 82 -2.17 19.54 -20.56
CA GLU A 82 -1.70 18.65 -21.60
C GLU A 82 -2.87 17.90 -22.21
N PRO A 83 -2.94 17.87 -23.54
CA PRO A 83 -4.03 17.16 -24.21
C PRO A 83 -3.92 15.64 -24.04
#